data_e675cd127e7118c8170bc9f41c60bee6
#
_entry.id   e675cd127e7118c8170bc9f41c60bee6
#
_cell.length_a   1.000
_cell.length_b   1.000
_cell.length_c   1.000
_cell.angle_alpha   90.00
_cell.angle_beta   90.00
_cell.angle_gamma   90.00
#
_symmetry.space_group_name_H-M   'P 1'
#
loop_
_entity.id
_entity.type
_entity.pdbx_description
1 polymer ?
#
loop_
_entity_poly.entity_id
_entity_poly.type
_entity_poly.pdbx_seq_one_letter_code
_entity_poly.pdbx_strand_id
1 'polypeptide(L)'
;MNIAERVAHHRRMAESYRNAYLRKGVEEGETYEAWTFADDAVYASPYFTGEEVIPMSRFAINAAQSATNEAKAYSLRFPDWAPASFKYWPAENGFVMKTRWEGCMRDGTRMGFYSYGFVETNERGEIARWETHVNEEYGAFLEVAIGVRGPFRGSDEYNEAVARVLREAGVSA
;
A
#
# COMPACT_ATOMS: atom_id res chain seq x y z
N MET A 1 -25.22 -5.76 7.25
CA MET A 1 -25.06 -4.31 7.51
C MET A 1 -26.02 -3.53 6.61
N ASN A 2 -26.67 -2.48 7.12
CA ASN A 2 -27.37 -1.52 6.27
C ASN A 2 -26.39 -0.58 5.55
N ILE A 3 -26.86 0.23 4.59
CA ILE A 3 -26.00 1.12 3.78
C ILE A 3 -25.18 2.08 4.66
N ALA A 4 -25.76 2.68 5.68
CA ALA A 4 -25.05 3.62 6.55
C ALA A 4 -23.94 2.93 7.37
N GLU A 5 -24.20 1.72 7.85
CA GLU A 5 -23.22 0.89 8.57
C GLU A 5 -22.07 0.47 7.64
N ARG A 6 -22.36 0.12 6.39
CA ARG A 6 -21.34 -0.23 5.38
C ARG A 6 -20.45 0.97 5.06
N VAL A 7 -21.04 2.13 4.79
CA VAL A 7 -20.27 3.37 4.55
C VAL A 7 -19.39 3.73 5.76
N ALA A 8 -19.93 3.59 6.98
CA ALA A 8 -19.15 3.82 8.19
C ALA A 8 -18.01 2.81 8.37
N HIS A 9 -18.22 1.55 8.01
CA HIS A 9 -17.20 0.51 8.01
C HIS A 9 -16.07 0.85 7.01
N HIS A 10 -16.40 1.20 5.77
CA HIS A 10 -15.43 1.57 4.75
C HIS A 10 -14.64 2.84 5.11
N ARG A 11 -15.27 3.78 5.81
CA ARG A 11 -14.56 4.93 6.38
C ARG A 11 -13.49 4.49 7.37
N ARG A 12 -13.81 3.61 8.32
CA ARG A 12 -12.84 3.08 9.30
C ARG A 12 -11.68 2.35 8.61
N MET A 13 -11.98 1.56 7.56
CA MET A 13 -10.94 0.88 6.79
C MET A 13 -9.98 1.88 6.15
N ALA A 14 -10.48 2.91 5.46
CA ALA A 14 -9.64 3.94 4.84
C ALA A 14 -8.81 4.72 5.88
N GLU A 15 -9.41 5.07 7.02
CA GLU A 15 -8.71 5.77 8.11
C GLU A 15 -7.65 4.91 8.76
N SER A 16 -7.89 3.62 8.96
CA SER A 16 -6.90 2.69 9.53
C SER A 16 -5.66 2.56 8.63
N TYR A 17 -5.86 2.52 7.31
CA TYR A 17 -4.76 2.53 6.33
C TYR A 17 -3.89 3.78 6.49
N ARG A 18 -4.49 4.97 6.47
CA ARG A 18 -3.76 6.22 6.67
C ARG A 18 -3.01 6.25 8.01
N ASN A 19 -3.69 5.87 9.08
CA ASN A 19 -3.15 5.97 10.43
C ASN A 19 -1.96 5.04 10.65
N ALA A 20 -1.98 3.86 10.05
CA ALA A 20 -0.86 2.93 10.07
C ALA A 20 0.44 3.58 9.58
N TYR A 21 0.39 4.26 8.44
CA TYR A 21 1.56 4.94 7.89
C TYR A 21 1.96 6.20 8.64
N LEU A 22 0.99 6.99 9.15
CA LEU A 22 1.27 8.23 9.90
C LEU A 22 1.91 7.97 11.26
N ARG A 23 1.54 6.89 11.94
CA ARG A 23 2.02 6.55 13.29
C ARG A 23 3.30 5.74 13.29
N LYS A 24 3.84 5.37 12.15
CA LYS A 24 4.78 4.26 12.06
C LYS A 24 4.23 2.95 12.67
N GLY A 25 2.91 2.85 12.79
CA GLY A 25 2.19 1.69 13.31
C GLY A 25 2.42 0.43 12.49
N VAL A 26 2.94 0.62 11.30
CA VAL A 26 3.57 -0.37 10.47
C VAL A 26 4.67 -1.16 11.21
N GLU A 27 5.38 -0.54 12.15
CA GLU A 27 6.39 -1.21 13.00
C GLU A 27 5.75 -2.10 14.07
N GLU A 28 4.52 -1.82 14.45
CA GLU A 28 3.79 -2.53 15.51
C GLU A 28 2.81 -3.59 14.98
N GLY A 29 2.71 -3.74 13.66
CA GLY A 29 1.78 -4.69 13.03
C GLY A 29 0.32 -4.26 13.08
N GLU A 30 0.03 -3.03 13.49
CA GLU A 30 -1.33 -2.45 13.54
C GLU A 30 -1.88 -2.06 12.17
N THR A 31 -1.12 -2.33 11.12
CA THR A 31 -1.49 -1.97 9.75
C THR A 31 -2.73 -2.73 9.33
N TYR A 32 -3.74 -2.01 8.91
CA TYR A 32 -5.00 -2.58 8.41
C TYR A 32 -5.82 -3.38 9.42
N GLU A 33 -5.79 -3.03 10.69
CA GLU A 33 -6.59 -3.69 11.73
C GLU A 33 -8.07 -3.84 11.35
N ALA A 34 -8.62 -2.85 10.63
CA ALA A 34 -9.98 -2.89 10.13
C ALA A 34 -10.14 -3.60 8.77
N TRP A 35 -9.05 -4.08 8.16
CA TRP A 35 -9.09 -4.70 6.84
C TRP A 35 -9.23 -6.22 6.98
N THR A 36 -10.36 -6.73 6.54
CA THR A 36 -10.61 -8.16 6.40
C THR A 36 -10.76 -8.50 4.92
N PHE A 37 -10.11 -9.57 4.49
CA PHE A 37 -10.15 -10.03 3.11
C PHE A 37 -11.08 -11.25 2.99
N ALA A 38 -11.86 -11.31 1.92
CA ALA A 38 -12.55 -12.54 1.54
C ALA A 38 -11.53 -13.62 1.15
N ASP A 39 -11.89 -14.89 1.30
CA ASP A 39 -11.00 -16.01 0.99
C ASP A 39 -10.55 -16.02 -0.49
N ASP A 40 -11.41 -15.52 -1.37
CA ASP A 40 -11.20 -15.39 -2.81
C ASP A 40 -10.81 -13.97 -3.25
N ALA A 41 -10.39 -13.14 -2.33
CA ALA A 41 -9.99 -11.76 -2.61
C ALA A 41 -8.89 -11.69 -3.67
N VAL A 42 -9.01 -10.71 -4.56
CA VAL A 42 -8.07 -10.50 -5.66
C VAL A 42 -7.42 -9.13 -5.60
N TYR A 43 -6.23 -9.06 -6.19
CA TYR A 43 -5.45 -7.84 -6.33
C TYR A 43 -5.13 -7.57 -7.80
N ALA A 44 -5.16 -6.32 -8.21
CA ALA A 44 -4.73 -5.87 -9.53
C ALA A 44 -3.95 -4.56 -9.44
N SER A 45 -2.97 -4.39 -10.28
CA SER A 45 -2.27 -3.12 -10.46
C SER A 45 -1.51 -3.13 -11.78
N PRO A 46 -1.76 -2.19 -12.68
CA PRO A 46 -0.97 -2.08 -13.91
C PRO A 46 0.54 -1.95 -13.66
N TYR A 47 0.91 -1.44 -12.50
CA TYR A 47 2.30 -1.24 -12.13
C TYR A 47 2.96 -2.48 -11.52
N PHE A 48 2.23 -3.27 -10.72
CA PHE A 48 2.77 -4.43 -9.99
C PHE A 48 2.43 -5.77 -10.61
N THR A 49 1.29 -5.88 -11.31
CA THR A 49 0.82 -7.15 -11.87
C THR A 49 0.62 -7.11 -13.39
N GLY A 50 0.84 -5.95 -14.02
CA GLY A 50 0.53 -5.74 -15.43
C GLY A 50 -0.99 -5.85 -15.67
N GLU A 51 -1.38 -6.66 -16.64
CA GLU A 51 -2.80 -6.92 -16.96
C GLU A 51 -3.42 -8.05 -16.13
N GLU A 52 -2.62 -8.73 -15.30
CA GLU A 52 -3.10 -9.86 -14.50
C GLU A 52 -3.88 -9.39 -13.27
N VAL A 53 -4.95 -10.12 -12.96
CA VAL A 53 -5.63 -10.11 -11.67
C VAL A 53 -5.17 -11.35 -10.92
N ILE A 54 -4.56 -11.16 -9.77
CA ILE A 54 -3.97 -12.24 -8.99
C ILE A 54 -4.71 -12.44 -7.66
N PRO A 55 -4.69 -13.65 -7.08
CA PRO A 55 -5.18 -13.84 -5.70
C PRO A 55 -4.45 -12.88 -4.76
N MET A 56 -5.17 -12.30 -3.80
CA MET A 56 -4.58 -11.39 -2.82
C MET A 56 -3.44 -12.02 -2.04
N SER A 57 -3.54 -13.32 -1.74
CA SER A 57 -2.51 -14.13 -1.08
C SER A 57 -1.18 -14.20 -1.87
N ARG A 58 -1.23 -14.01 -3.18
CA ARG A 58 -0.02 -13.95 -4.03
C ARG A 58 0.63 -12.57 -4.03
N PHE A 59 -0.15 -11.50 -3.85
CA PHE A 59 0.39 -10.14 -3.74
C PHE A 59 1.07 -9.94 -2.38
N ALA A 60 0.40 -10.38 -1.30
CA ALA A 60 0.91 -10.29 0.05
C ALA A 60 0.39 -11.46 0.89
N ILE A 61 1.27 -12.31 1.39
CA ILE A 61 0.93 -13.38 2.34
C ILE A 61 0.28 -12.75 3.59
N ASN A 62 0.77 -11.55 3.94
CA ASN A 62 0.21 -10.72 4.99
C ASN A 62 0.33 -9.26 4.53
N ALA A 63 -0.80 -8.61 4.24
CA ALA A 63 -0.81 -7.22 3.75
C ALA A 63 -0.14 -6.26 4.75
N ALA A 64 -0.30 -6.49 6.05
CA ALA A 64 0.36 -5.70 7.09
C ALA A 64 1.89 -5.87 7.02
N GLN A 65 2.39 -7.08 6.88
CA GLN A 65 3.83 -7.35 6.79
C GLN A 65 4.44 -6.73 5.52
N SER A 66 3.75 -6.82 4.39
CA SER A 66 4.20 -6.22 3.14
C SER A 66 4.33 -4.69 3.26
N ALA A 67 3.33 -4.03 3.84
CA ALA A 67 3.37 -2.59 4.07
C ALA A 67 4.45 -2.18 5.08
N THR A 68 4.67 -2.99 6.11
CA THR A 68 5.75 -2.79 7.09
C THR A 68 7.11 -2.84 6.40
N ASN A 69 7.35 -3.84 5.58
CA ASN A 69 8.62 -4.01 4.85
C ASN A 69 8.84 -2.87 3.86
N GLU A 70 7.81 -2.46 3.13
CA GLU A 70 7.84 -1.32 2.22
C GLU A 70 8.21 -0.04 2.96
N ALA A 71 7.53 0.28 4.06
CA ALA A 71 7.80 1.48 4.83
C ALA A 71 9.21 1.49 5.43
N LYS A 72 9.69 0.36 5.95
CA LYS A 72 11.07 0.21 6.42
C LYS A 72 12.08 0.46 5.30
N ALA A 73 11.89 -0.19 4.14
CA ALA A 73 12.79 -0.05 3.00
C ALA A 73 12.87 1.39 2.49
N TYR A 74 11.72 2.05 2.34
CA TYR A 74 11.68 3.44 1.88
C TYR A 74 12.28 4.41 2.91
N SER A 75 12.07 4.17 4.19
CA SER A 75 12.61 5.00 5.28
C SER A 75 14.13 4.96 5.38
N LEU A 76 14.80 3.96 4.80
CA LEU A 76 16.27 3.95 4.72
C LEU A 76 16.83 5.12 3.89
N ARG A 77 16.12 5.54 2.86
CA ARG A 77 16.48 6.67 2.00
C ARG A 77 15.74 7.95 2.34
N PHE A 78 14.49 7.83 2.75
CA PHE A 78 13.57 8.91 3.07
C PHE A 78 13.08 8.76 4.51
N PRO A 79 13.87 9.20 5.52
CA PRO A 79 13.54 8.95 6.95
C PRO A 79 12.20 9.50 7.41
N ASP A 80 11.68 10.51 6.72
CA ASP A 80 10.38 11.15 6.97
C ASP A 80 9.28 10.71 5.99
N TRP A 81 9.50 9.62 5.22
CA TRP A 81 8.51 9.15 4.26
C TRP A 81 7.16 8.86 4.92
N ALA A 82 6.13 9.52 4.42
CA ALA A 82 4.78 9.44 4.97
C ALA A 82 3.72 9.94 3.97
N PRO A 83 2.43 9.71 4.24
CA PRO A 83 1.35 10.37 3.52
C PRO A 83 1.34 11.87 3.81
N ALA A 84 1.71 12.69 2.83
CA ALA A 84 1.64 14.15 2.93
C ALA A 84 0.20 14.66 2.76
N SER A 85 -0.63 13.97 1.98
CA SER A 85 -2.07 14.19 1.96
C SER A 85 -2.81 12.88 1.69
N PHE A 86 -4.00 12.78 2.26
CA PHE A 86 -4.86 11.62 2.11
C PHE A 86 -6.31 12.06 1.92
N LYS A 87 -6.95 11.53 0.88
CA LYS A 87 -8.38 11.71 0.62
C LYS A 87 -8.99 10.34 0.36
N TYR A 88 -10.22 10.17 0.80
CA TYR A 88 -10.98 8.94 0.55
C TYR A 88 -12.46 9.23 0.34
N TRP A 89 -13.11 8.37 -0.40
CA TRP A 89 -14.53 8.43 -0.74
C TRP A 89 -15.16 7.08 -0.44
N PRO A 90 -15.80 6.92 0.73
CA PRO A 90 -16.51 5.69 1.07
C PRO A 90 -17.83 5.63 0.32
N ALA A 91 -18.18 4.42 -0.13
CA ALA A 91 -19.43 4.10 -0.82
C ALA A 91 -20.07 2.86 -0.18
N GLU A 92 -21.22 2.44 -0.68
CA GLU A 92 -21.89 1.24 -0.21
C GLU A 92 -21.08 -0.04 -0.45
N ASN A 93 -20.41 -0.14 -1.60
CA ASN A 93 -19.73 -1.36 -2.05
C ASN A 93 -18.21 -1.27 -1.95
N GLY A 94 -17.68 -0.33 -1.16
CA GLY A 94 -16.25 -0.14 -1.02
C GLY A 94 -15.84 1.31 -0.83
N PHE A 95 -14.63 1.64 -1.22
CA PHE A 95 -14.09 3.00 -1.12
C PHE A 95 -12.95 3.23 -2.10
N VAL A 96 -12.72 4.50 -2.42
CA VAL A 96 -11.56 4.94 -3.19
C VAL A 96 -10.65 5.74 -2.28
N MET A 97 -9.35 5.57 -2.42
CA MET A 97 -8.33 6.35 -1.72
C MET A 97 -7.44 7.07 -2.72
N LYS A 98 -7.00 8.27 -2.37
CA LYS A 98 -5.94 9.00 -3.06
C LYS A 98 -4.94 9.48 -2.02
N THR A 99 -3.69 9.07 -2.17
CA THR A 99 -2.61 9.43 -1.25
C THR A 99 -1.51 10.15 -2.02
N ARG A 100 -1.06 11.29 -1.51
CA ARG A 100 0.23 11.87 -1.88
C ARG A 100 1.26 11.39 -0.87
N TRP A 101 2.24 10.66 -1.33
CA TRP A 101 3.38 10.21 -0.55
C TRP A 101 4.54 11.15 -0.78
N GLU A 102 5.26 11.51 0.28
CA GLU A 102 6.46 12.35 0.18
C GLU A 102 7.51 11.89 1.18
N GLY A 103 8.76 12.12 0.83
CA GLY A 103 9.89 11.93 1.70
C GLY A 103 11.04 12.85 1.32
N CYS A 104 11.91 13.11 2.28
CA CYS A 104 13.09 13.93 2.14
C CYS A 104 14.33 13.09 2.44
N MET A 105 15.28 13.06 1.53
CA MET A 105 16.59 12.45 1.74
C MET A 105 17.45 13.31 2.68
N ARG A 106 18.52 12.74 3.22
CA ARG A 106 19.44 13.44 4.13
C ARG A 106 20.14 14.65 3.49
N ASP A 107 20.26 14.69 2.18
CA ASP A 107 20.84 15.82 1.42
C ASP A 107 19.80 16.93 1.14
N GLY A 108 18.57 16.79 1.61
CA GLY A 108 17.46 17.75 1.40
C GLY A 108 16.66 17.52 0.14
N THR A 109 16.99 16.53 -0.69
CA THR A 109 16.22 16.20 -1.90
C THR A 109 14.87 15.63 -1.52
N ARG A 110 13.78 16.25 -2.00
CA ARG A 110 12.41 15.78 -1.80
C ARG A 110 11.91 15.01 -3.00
N MET A 111 11.27 13.89 -2.74
CA MET A 111 10.58 13.09 -3.75
C MET A 111 9.20 12.66 -3.24
N GLY A 112 8.31 12.35 -4.17
CA GLY A 112 7.00 11.85 -3.82
C GLY A 112 6.24 11.38 -5.05
N PHE A 113 5.08 10.79 -4.81
CA PHE A 113 4.20 10.25 -5.86
C PHE A 113 2.76 10.20 -5.38
N TYR A 114 1.84 10.01 -6.30
CA TYR A 114 0.45 9.73 -5.98
C TYR A 114 0.16 8.23 -6.14
N SER A 115 -0.57 7.68 -5.18
CA SER A 115 -1.24 6.39 -5.32
C SER A 115 -2.75 6.54 -5.24
N TYR A 116 -3.44 5.64 -5.92
CA TYR A 116 -4.90 5.52 -5.91
C TYR A 116 -5.24 4.07 -5.59
N GLY A 117 -6.09 3.87 -4.59
CA GLY A 117 -6.60 2.56 -4.22
C GLY A 117 -8.09 2.50 -4.47
N PHE A 118 -8.53 1.47 -5.17
CA PHE A 118 -9.94 1.15 -5.39
C PHE A 118 -10.22 -0.15 -4.64
N VAL A 119 -11.09 -0.10 -3.65
CA VAL A 119 -11.42 -1.24 -2.81
C VAL A 119 -12.90 -1.56 -2.96
N GLU A 120 -13.17 -2.79 -3.38
CA GLU A 120 -14.52 -3.35 -3.44
C GLU A 120 -14.71 -4.36 -2.32
N THR A 121 -15.88 -4.34 -1.68
CA THR A 121 -16.22 -5.26 -0.60
C THR A 121 -17.45 -6.10 -0.95
N ASN A 122 -17.50 -7.31 -0.40
CA ASN A 122 -18.65 -8.18 -0.48
C ASN A 122 -19.78 -7.74 0.51
N GLU A 123 -20.88 -8.48 0.55
CA GLU A 123 -22.02 -8.19 1.44
C GLU A 123 -21.67 -8.27 2.92
N ARG A 124 -20.61 -9.00 3.30
CA ARG A 124 -20.10 -9.09 4.67
C ARG A 124 -19.20 -7.92 5.06
N GLY A 125 -18.83 -7.06 4.08
CA GLY A 125 -17.90 -5.96 4.27
C GLY A 125 -16.43 -6.38 4.21
N GLU A 126 -16.14 -7.59 3.74
CA GLU A 126 -14.78 -8.08 3.50
C GLU A 126 -14.31 -7.61 2.13
N ILE A 127 -13.03 -7.29 2.00
CA ILE A 127 -12.42 -6.89 0.73
C ILE A 127 -12.45 -8.07 -0.23
N ALA A 128 -13.15 -7.90 -1.35
CA ALA A 128 -13.20 -8.87 -2.44
C ALA A 128 -12.21 -8.50 -3.57
N ARG A 129 -11.95 -7.21 -3.76
CA ARG A 129 -11.00 -6.71 -4.75
C ARG A 129 -10.27 -5.48 -4.23
N TRP A 130 -8.97 -5.46 -4.40
CA TRP A 130 -8.15 -4.27 -4.23
C TRP A 130 -7.37 -3.98 -5.51
N GLU A 131 -7.52 -2.78 -6.02
CA GLU A 131 -6.80 -2.33 -7.21
C GLU A 131 -5.99 -1.08 -6.85
N THR A 132 -4.71 -1.05 -7.25
CA THR A 132 -3.84 0.10 -7.01
C THR A 132 -3.27 0.66 -8.29
N HIS A 133 -3.24 1.99 -8.37
CA HIS A 133 -2.59 2.73 -9.43
C HIS A 133 -1.61 3.73 -8.81
N VAL A 134 -0.55 4.02 -9.55
CA VAL A 134 0.45 5.02 -9.19
C VAL A 134 0.68 5.95 -10.37
N ASN A 135 1.10 7.18 -10.12
CA ASN A 135 1.44 8.10 -11.17
C ASN A 135 2.90 7.90 -11.65
N GLU A 136 3.28 8.61 -12.71
CA GLU A 136 4.58 8.50 -13.38
C GLU A 136 5.79 8.79 -12.47
N GLU A 137 5.60 9.59 -11.40
CA GLU A 137 6.67 9.89 -10.43
C GLU A 137 7.13 8.66 -9.63
N TYR A 138 6.27 7.64 -9.50
CA TYR A 138 6.55 6.48 -8.67
C TYR A 138 7.78 5.69 -9.12
N GLY A 139 7.96 5.53 -10.43
CA GLY A 139 9.14 4.82 -10.95
C GLY A 139 10.46 5.47 -10.57
N ALA A 140 10.55 6.80 -10.65
CA ALA A 140 11.74 7.53 -10.24
C ALA A 140 11.95 7.47 -8.72
N PHE A 141 10.86 7.52 -7.94
CA PHE A 141 10.93 7.33 -6.49
C PHE A 141 11.46 5.94 -6.13
N LEU A 142 10.95 4.87 -6.73
CA LEU A 142 11.40 3.50 -6.47
C LEU A 142 12.87 3.28 -6.82
N GLU A 143 13.34 3.83 -7.94
CA GLU A 143 14.73 3.73 -8.34
C GLU A 143 15.69 4.27 -7.27
N VAL A 144 15.31 5.37 -6.63
CA VAL A 144 16.06 5.94 -5.51
C VAL A 144 15.85 5.15 -4.21
N ALA A 145 14.62 4.73 -3.91
CA ALA A 145 14.28 4.06 -2.67
C ALA A 145 14.83 2.64 -2.56
N ILE A 146 14.68 1.85 -3.61
CA ILE A 146 14.99 0.40 -3.60
C ILE A 146 15.80 -0.10 -4.82
N GLY A 147 16.27 0.81 -5.68
CA GLY A 147 17.14 0.48 -6.80
C GLY A 147 16.46 -0.22 -8.00
N VAL A 148 15.14 -0.14 -8.10
CA VAL A 148 14.36 -0.68 -9.23
C VAL A 148 13.30 0.32 -9.65
N ARG A 149 12.91 0.32 -10.92
CA ARG A 149 12.00 1.34 -11.45
C ARG A 149 10.60 0.84 -11.77
N GLY A 150 10.41 -0.41 -12.15
CA GLY A 150 9.14 -0.90 -12.67
C GLY A 150 8.77 -0.31 -14.06
N PRO A 151 7.57 -0.54 -14.59
CA PRO A 151 6.57 -1.43 -14.00
C PRO A 151 7.07 -2.88 -13.90
N PHE A 152 6.53 -3.62 -12.95
CA PHE A 152 6.95 -5.00 -12.69
C PHE A 152 6.13 -5.98 -13.52
N ARG A 153 6.72 -7.15 -13.81
CA ARG A 153 6.01 -8.27 -14.47
C ARG A 153 5.17 -9.09 -13.49
N GLY A 154 5.42 -8.91 -12.20
CA GLY A 154 4.72 -9.58 -11.11
C GLY A 154 5.16 -9.03 -9.75
N SER A 155 4.36 -9.27 -8.74
CA SER A 155 4.62 -8.80 -7.37
C SER A 155 5.89 -9.40 -6.75
N ASP A 156 6.31 -10.58 -7.20
CA ASP A 156 7.50 -11.24 -6.66
C ASP A 156 8.78 -10.43 -6.91
N GLU A 157 8.88 -9.78 -8.08
CA GLU A 157 10.01 -8.94 -8.44
C GLU A 157 10.12 -7.72 -7.50
N TYR A 158 8.99 -7.09 -7.21
CA TYR A 158 8.91 -5.96 -6.27
C TYR A 158 9.25 -6.39 -4.84
N ASN A 159 8.63 -7.46 -4.37
CA ASN A 159 8.83 -7.96 -3.01
C ASN A 159 10.29 -8.39 -2.78
N GLU A 160 10.93 -9.01 -3.79
CA GLU A 160 12.35 -9.37 -3.70
C GLU A 160 13.26 -8.13 -3.67
N ALA A 161 12.94 -7.07 -4.42
CA ALA A 161 13.69 -5.82 -4.36
C ALA A 161 13.62 -5.17 -2.97
N VAL A 162 12.44 -5.13 -2.36
CA VAL A 162 12.22 -4.64 -0.99
C VAL A 162 13.01 -5.49 0.01
N ALA A 163 12.88 -6.82 -0.06
CA ALA A 163 13.58 -7.74 0.83
C ALA A 163 15.11 -7.64 0.71
N ARG A 164 15.62 -7.47 -0.50
CA ARG A 164 17.07 -7.26 -0.74
C ARG A 164 17.57 -6.02 -0.02
N VAL A 165 16.90 -4.89 -0.18
CA VAL A 165 17.29 -3.62 0.46
C VAL A 165 17.31 -3.75 1.98
N LEU A 166 16.33 -4.43 2.57
CA LEU A 166 16.30 -4.68 4.01
C LEU A 166 17.46 -5.57 4.46
N ARG A 167 17.73 -6.67 3.74
CA ARG A 167 18.87 -7.57 4.05
C ARG A 167 20.22 -6.84 3.98
N GLU A 168 20.45 -6.03 2.93
CA GLU A 168 21.67 -5.25 2.77
C GLU A 168 21.86 -4.22 3.89
N ALA A 169 20.75 -3.69 4.43
CA ALA A 169 20.76 -2.77 5.56
C ALA A 169 20.83 -3.47 6.94
N GLY A 170 20.80 -4.81 6.99
CA GLY A 170 20.75 -5.57 8.25
C GLY A 170 19.43 -5.42 9.01
N VAL A 171 18.34 -5.09 8.31
CA VAL A 171 17.00 -4.92 8.89
C VAL A 171 16.20 -6.21 8.66
N SER A 172 15.59 -6.73 9.73
CA SER A 172 14.69 -7.89 9.62
C SER A 172 13.42 -7.53 8.85
N ALA A 173 13.10 -8.37 7.88
CA ALA A 173 11.87 -8.30 7.10
C ALA A 173 10.69 -8.91 7.88
#